data_fbf87e24d3003d37a56101097de86cf1
#
_entry.id   fbf87e24d3003d37a56101097de86cf1
#
_cell.length_a   1.000
_cell.length_b   1.000
_cell.length_c   1.000
_cell.angle_alpha   90.00
_cell.angle_beta   90.00
_cell.angle_gamma   90.00
#
_symmetry.space_group_name_H-M   'P 1'
#
loop_
_entity.id
_entity.type
_entity.pdbx_description
1 polymer ?
#
loop_
_entity_poly.entity_id
_entity_poly.type
_entity_poly.pdbx_seq_one_letter_code
_entity_poly.pdbx_strand_id
1 'polypeptide(L)'
;MPVEESVDWALRSLEFAFDCGIRVATVIPTRAGNGAVDALERVGEYTPPRLSQLEAVLEQAISWNRGRVFVDLWDAERFRDCSACGAEQIRRLDEMNRRQTVLPKIGTCPRPGCRRNSA
;
A
#
# COMPACT_ATOMS: atom_id res chain seq x y z
N MET A 1 9.35 -11.52 2.81
CA MET A 1 9.24 -10.46 3.84
C MET A 1 7.82 -10.46 4.41
N PRO A 2 7.66 -10.55 5.73
CA PRO A 2 6.34 -10.50 6.35
C PRO A 2 5.62 -9.17 6.05
N VAL A 3 4.29 -9.20 6.06
CA VAL A 3 3.45 -8.04 5.77
C VAL A 3 3.78 -6.84 6.66
N GLU A 4 3.89 -7.07 7.97
CA GLU A 4 4.19 -6.01 8.93
C GLU A 4 5.55 -5.38 8.72
N GLU A 5 6.53 -6.21 8.40
CA GLU A 5 7.88 -5.74 8.11
C GLU A 5 7.93 -4.90 6.84
N SER A 6 7.15 -5.28 5.84
CA SER A 6 7.05 -4.56 4.57
C SER A 6 6.52 -3.15 4.76
N VAL A 7 5.45 -3.00 5.55
CA VAL A 7 4.88 -1.70 5.89
C VAL A 7 5.89 -0.86 6.67
N ASP A 8 6.55 -1.46 7.65
CA ASP A 8 7.53 -0.78 8.48
C ASP A 8 8.71 -0.24 7.67
N TRP A 9 9.25 -1.05 6.75
CA TRP A 9 10.33 -0.62 5.87
C TRP A 9 9.91 0.52 4.94
N ALA A 10 8.69 0.46 4.41
CA ALA A 10 8.18 1.53 3.57
C ALA A 10 8.08 2.85 4.36
N LEU A 11 7.57 2.78 5.58
CA LEU A 11 7.47 3.96 6.44
C LEU A 11 8.83 4.53 6.82
N ARG A 12 9.80 3.67 7.11
CA ARG A 12 11.17 4.11 7.40
C ARG A 12 11.80 4.80 6.21
N SER A 13 11.57 4.27 5.01
CA SER A 13 12.08 4.88 3.78
C SER A 13 11.49 6.26 3.55
N LEU A 14 10.20 6.42 3.76
CA LEU A 14 9.52 7.71 3.63
C LEU A 14 10.03 8.71 4.67
N GLU A 15 10.17 8.27 5.90
CA GLU A 15 10.68 9.11 6.98
C GLU A 15 12.10 9.60 6.66
N PHE A 16 12.94 8.71 6.19
CA PHE A 16 14.30 9.07 5.77
C PHE A 16 14.28 10.10 4.64
N ALA A 17 13.41 9.91 3.65
CA ALA A 17 13.29 10.85 2.53
C ALA A 17 12.88 12.24 3.02
N PHE A 18 11.90 12.32 3.89
CA PHE A 18 11.48 13.60 4.46
C PHE A 18 12.56 14.24 5.33
N ASP A 19 13.32 13.43 6.06
CA ASP A 19 14.47 13.92 6.84
C ASP A 19 15.53 14.53 5.93
N CYS A 20 15.65 14.04 4.71
CA CYS A 20 16.57 14.59 3.71
C CYS A 20 16.04 15.84 3.00
N GLY A 21 14.84 16.31 3.34
CA GLY A 21 14.27 17.52 2.75
C GLY A 21 13.33 17.29 1.58
N ILE A 22 12.99 16.05 1.26
CA ILE A 22 12.01 15.73 0.22
C ILE A 22 10.64 16.21 0.69
N ARG A 23 9.86 16.78 -0.22
CA ARG A 23 8.51 17.29 0.08
C ARG A 23 7.39 16.52 -0.60
N VAL A 24 7.74 15.67 -1.56
CA VAL A 24 6.78 14.84 -2.29
C VAL A 24 7.38 13.47 -2.45
N ALA A 25 6.62 12.44 -2.15
CA ALA A 25 7.05 11.05 -2.30
C ALA A 25 5.90 10.22 -2.88
N THR A 26 6.25 9.24 -3.70
CA THR A 26 5.28 8.30 -4.25
C THR A 26 5.67 6.89 -3.86
N VAL A 27 4.74 6.17 -3.28
CA VAL A 27 4.92 4.75 -2.94
C VAL A 27 4.49 3.93 -4.15
N ILE A 28 5.42 3.15 -4.68
CA ILE A 28 5.17 2.32 -5.85
C ILE A 28 5.21 0.85 -5.41
N PRO A 29 4.07 0.13 -5.47
CA PRO A 29 4.09 -1.29 -5.11
C PRO A 29 4.97 -2.07 -6.07
N THR A 30 5.78 -2.98 -5.52
CA THR A 30 6.66 -3.83 -6.32
C THR A 30 5.83 -4.82 -7.12
N ARG A 31 5.98 -4.80 -8.43
CA ARG A 31 5.22 -5.65 -9.34
C ARG A 31 6.08 -6.79 -9.87
N ALA A 32 5.48 -7.97 -10.01
CA ALA A 32 6.08 -9.07 -10.75
C ALA A 32 6.16 -8.70 -12.24
N GLY A 33 6.95 -9.42 -13.00
CA GLY A 33 7.14 -9.19 -14.43
C GLY A 33 8.55 -8.80 -14.81
N ASN A 34 9.41 -8.57 -13.80
CA ASN A 34 10.84 -8.42 -14.05
C ASN A 34 11.54 -9.68 -13.53
N GLY A 35 12.56 -10.13 -14.25
CA GLY A 35 13.17 -11.43 -14.00
C GLY A 35 13.67 -11.66 -12.57
N ALA A 36 14.20 -10.62 -11.93
CA ALA A 36 14.70 -10.73 -10.56
C ALA A 36 13.55 -10.95 -9.55
N VAL A 37 12.47 -10.19 -9.70
CA VAL A 37 11.28 -10.31 -8.83
C VAL A 37 10.62 -11.67 -9.03
N ASP A 38 10.48 -12.12 -10.29
CA ASP A 38 9.91 -13.43 -10.61
C ASP A 38 10.74 -14.56 -9.99
N ALA A 39 12.05 -14.44 -10.01
CA ALA A 39 12.92 -15.44 -9.39
C ALA A 39 12.73 -15.49 -7.88
N LEU A 40 12.61 -14.33 -7.21
CA LEU A 40 12.36 -14.26 -5.77
C LEU A 40 10.99 -14.84 -5.41
N GLU A 41 9.98 -14.60 -6.23
CA GLU A 41 8.65 -15.15 -6.02
C GLU A 41 8.66 -16.68 -6.09
N ARG A 42 9.38 -17.23 -7.06
CA ARG A 42 9.49 -18.68 -7.24
C ARG A 42 10.15 -19.39 -6.06
N VAL A 43 11.09 -18.73 -5.38
CA VAL A 43 11.73 -19.30 -4.19
C VAL A 43 11.06 -18.90 -2.87
N GLY A 44 9.92 -18.19 -2.95
CA GLY A 44 9.15 -17.81 -1.78
C GLY A 44 9.69 -16.62 -1.00
N GLU A 45 10.67 -15.89 -1.54
CA GLU A 45 11.25 -14.73 -0.86
C GLU A 45 10.57 -13.41 -1.21
N TYR A 46 9.73 -13.41 -2.23
CA TYR A 46 8.94 -12.25 -2.61
C TYR A 46 7.46 -12.53 -2.39
N THR A 47 6.82 -11.66 -1.63
CA THR A 47 5.37 -11.69 -1.42
C THR A 47 4.80 -10.43 -2.04
N PRO A 48 3.86 -10.53 -2.99
CA PRO A 48 3.24 -9.34 -3.58
C PRO A 48 2.60 -8.45 -2.52
N PRO A 49 2.73 -7.13 -2.62
CA PRO A 49 2.04 -6.23 -1.70
C PRO A 49 0.53 -6.30 -1.90
N ARG A 50 -0.21 -5.83 -0.90
CA ARG A 50 -1.67 -5.79 -0.93
C ARG A 50 -2.15 -4.37 -0.75
N LEU A 51 -3.37 -4.09 -1.23
CA LEU A 51 -3.97 -2.77 -1.08
C LEU A 51 -4.09 -2.36 0.38
N SER A 52 -4.38 -3.29 1.28
CA SER A 52 -4.44 -3.00 2.71
C SER A 52 -3.11 -2.52 3.27
N GLN A 53 -2.00 -3.01 2.75
CA GLN A 53 -0.68 -2.54 3.13
C GLN A 53 -0.43 -1.12 2.62
N LEU A 54 -0.84 -0.84 1.38
CA LEU A 54 -0.72 0.50 0.81
C LEU A 54 -1.58 1.51 1.58
N GLU A 55 -2.77 1.09 2.00
CA GLU A 55 -3.63 1.91 2.85
C GLU A 55 -2.93 2.25 4.17
N ALA A 56 -2.35 1.25 4.82
CA ALA A 56 -1.65 1.45 6.09
C ALA A 56 -0.48 2.43 5.95
N VAL A 57 0.31 2.29 4.90
CA VAL A 57 1.45 3.18 4.65
C VAL A 57 0.97 4.61 4.37
N LEU A 58 -0.02 4.76 3.50
CA LEU A 58 -0.52 6.07 3.11
C LEU A 58 -1.18 6.80 4.29
N GLU A 59 -1.99 6.10 5.08
CA GLU A 59 -2.62 6.67 6.26
C GLU A 59 -1.58 7.22 7.23
N GLN A 60 -0.57 6.43 7.54
CA GLN A 60 0.46 6.82 8.48
C GLN A 60 1.28 7.99 7.95
N ALA A 61 1.70 7.92 6.71
CA ALA A 61 2.55 8.95 6.11
C ALA A 61 1.82 10.30 5.96
N ILE A 62 0.54 10.27 5.58
CA ILE A 62 -0.26 11.49 5.52
C ILE A 62 -0.40 12.11 6.91
N SER A 63 -0.58 11.28 7.94
CA SER A 63 -0.74 11.75 9.32
C SER A 63 0.47 12.50 9.85
N TRP A 64 1.66 12.26 9.30
CA TRP A 64 2.87 12.97 9.70
C TRP A 64 2.87 14.45 9.27
N ASN A 65 2.12 14.78 8.25
CA ASN A 65 2.02 16.14 7.72
C ASN A 65 3.38 16.77 7.40
N ARG A 66 4.30 15.98 6.86
CA ARG A 66 5.65 16.43 6.50
C ARG A 66 5.77 16.82 5.03
N GLY A 67 4.85 16.39 4.21
CA GLY A 67 4.83 16.64 2.78
C GLY A 67 3.72 15.85 2.14
N ARG A 68 3.71 15.80 0.82
CA ARG A 68 2.70 15.07 0.07
C ARG A 68 3.16 13.64 -0.18
N VAL A 69 2.29 12.68 0.08
CA VAL A 69 2.56 11.27 -0.16
C VAL A 69 1.46 10.70 -1.04
N PHE A 70 1.86 10.02 -2.09
CA PHE A 70 0.94 9.39 -3.03
C PHE A 70 1.25 7.91 -3.13
N VAL A 71 0.25 7.11 -3.47
CA VAL A 71 0.42 5.71 -3.84
C VAL A 71 0.17 5.60 -5.34
N ASP A 72 1.07 4.94 -6.06
CA ASP A 72 0.87 4.66 -7.48
C ASP A 72 -0.22 3.61 -7.61
N LEU A 73 -1.32 3.98 -8.28
CA LEU A 73 -2.49 3.12 -8.46
C LEU A 73 -2.53 2.44 -9.82
N TRP A 74 -1.48 2.60 -10.63
CA TRP A 74 -1.44 1.92 -11.92
C TRP A 74 -1.49 0.40 -11.70
N ASP A 75 -2.43 -0.25 -12.35
CA ASP A 75 -2.63 -1.70 -12.26
C ASP A 75 -2.85 -2.18 -10.80
N ALA A 76 -3.45 -1.31 -9.98
CA ALA A 76 -3.63 -1.57 -8.56
C ALA A 76 -4.51 -2.79 -8.26
N GLU A 77 -5.35 -3.20 -9.20
CA GLU A 77 -6.22 -4.36 -9.05
C GLU A 77 -5.45 -5.65 -8.79
N ARG A 78 -4.20 -5.73 -9.21
CA ARG A 78 -3.34 -6.89 -8.98
C ARG A 78 -3.06 -7.11 -7.50
N PHE A 79 -3.21 -6.07 -6.68
CA PHE A 79 -2.85 -6.11 -5.25
C PHE A 79 -4.06 -6.14 -4.34
N ARG A 80 -5.27 -6.35 -4.89
CA ARG A 80 -6.48 -6.38 -4.08
C ARG A 80 -6.46 -7.51 -3.05
N ASP A 81 -7.03 -7.24 -1.88
CA ASP A 81 -7.15 -8.25 -0.83
C ASP A 81 -8.19 -9.31 -1.19
N CYS A 82 -9.24 -8.92 -1.88
CA CYS A 82 -10.20 -9.84 -2.48
C CYS A 82 -10.93 -9.17 -3.64
N SER A 83 -11.62 -9.97 -4.45
CA SER A 83 -12.33 -9.44 -5.63
C SER A 83 -13.54 -8.57 -5.27
N ALA A 84 -14.10 -8.73 -4.06
CA ALA A 84 -15.29 -7.99 -3.66
C ALA A 84 -14.98 -6.57 -3.19
N CYS A 85 -13.89 -6.35 -2.47
CA CYS A 85 -13.60 -5.06 -1.86
C CYS A 85 -12.51 -4.25 -2.58
N GLY A 86 -11.86 -4.83 -3.59
CA GLY A 86 -10.72 -4.18 -4.25
C GLY A 86 -11.05 -2.83 -4.88
N ALA A 87 -12.21 -2.72 -5.54
CA ALA A 87 -12.61 -1.47 -6.18
C ALA A 87 -12.81 -0.33 -5.17
N GLU A 88 -13.38 -0.64 -4.01
CA GLU A 88 -13.58 0.35 -2.95
C GLU A 88 -12.26 0.78 -2.34
N GLN A 89 -11.33 -0.16 -2.14
CA GLN A 89 -10.01 0.15 -1.64
C GLN A 89 -9.26 1.09 -2.59
N ILE A 90 -9.31 0.81 -3.88
CA ILE A 90 -8.67 1.66 -4.90
C ILE A 90 -9.28 3.06 -4.91
N ARG A 91 -10.60 3.15 -4.83
CA ARG A 91 -11.30 4.43 -4.80
C ARG A 91 -10.89 5.25 -3.57
N ARG A 92 -10.80 4.60 -2.41
CA ARG A 92 -10.36 5.26 -1.18
C ARG A 92 -8.94 5.78 -1.29
N LEU A 93 -8.02 4.95 -1.81
CA LEU A 93 -6.63 5.35 -2.02
C LEU A 93 -6.51 6.52 -2.99
N ASP A 94 -7.27 6.49 -4.10
CA ASP A 94 -7.29 7.58 -5.06
C ASP A 94 -7.76 8.89 -4.42
N GLU A 95 -8.80 8.80 -3.60
CA GLU A 95 -9.33 9.95 -2.89
C GLU A 95 -8.32 10.50 -1.89
N MET A 96 -7.65 9.63 -1.13
CA MET A 96 -6.59 10.04 -0.20
C MET A 96 -5.40 10.67 -0.93
N ASN A 97 -5.05 10.15 -2.11
CA ASN A 97 -4.03 10.74 -2.96
C ASN A 97 -4.37 12.20 -3.29
N ARG A 98 -5.60 12.42 -3.72
CA ARG A 98 -6.02 13.75 -4.15
C ARG A 98 -6.21 14.73 -3.00
N ARG A 99 -6.76 14.26 -1.90
CA ARG A 99 -7.11 15.13 -0.77
C ARG A 99 -5.99 15.27 0.25
N GLN A 100 -5.03 14.34 0.26
CA GLN A 100 -3.96 14.30 1.25
C GLN A 100 -4.50 14.33 2.68
N THR A 101 -5.58 13.61 2.91
CA THR A 101 -6.28 13.51 4.20
C THR A 101 -6.63 12.06 4.42
N VAL A 102 -6.47 11.58 5.65
CA VAL A 102 -6.87 10.21 5.98
C VAL A 102 -8.39 10.14 6.03
N LEU A 103 -8.95 9.29 5.20
CA LEU A 103 -10.40 9.08 5.11
C LEU A 103 -10.82 7.93 6.02
N PRO A 104 -12.11 7.90 6.45
CA PRO A 104 -12.61 6.77 7.23
C PRO A 104 -12.37 5.45 6.53
N LYS A 105 -12.03 4.43 7.30
CA LYS A 105 -11.81 3.10 6.74
C LYS A 105 -13.11 2.54 6.20
N ILE A 106 -12.98 1.83 5.08
CA ILE A 106 -14.08 1.05 4.53
C ILE A 106 -14.40 -0.05 5.55
N GLY A 107 -15.68 -0.32 5.79
CA GLY A 107 -16.10 -1.37 6.71
C GLY A 107 -15.54 -2.74 6.34
N THR A 108 -15.59 -3.67 7.28
CA THR A 108 -15.11 -5.04 7.02
C THR A 108 -15.85 -5.65 5.84
N CYS A 109 -15.09 -6.33 4.99
CA CYS A 109 -15.66 -7.02 3.85
C CYS A 109 -16.35 -8.29 4.34
N PRO A 110 -17.65 -8.52 4.03
CA PRO A 110 -18.37 -9.71 4.51
C PRO A 110 -17.97 -11.00 3.79
N ARG A 111 -17.18 -10.90 2.74
CA ARG A 111 -16.84 -12.08 1.93
C ARG A 111 -15.89 -13.02 2.68
N PRO A 112 -16.23 -14.32 2.77
CA PRO A 112 -15.32 -15.30 3.39
C PRO A 112 -13.97 -15.33 2.68
N GLY A 113 -12.90 -15.42 3.44
CA GLY A 113 -11.55 -15.46 2.90
C GLY A 113 -10.94 -14.12 2.53
N CYS A 114 -11.69 -13.03 2.68
CA CYS A 114 -11.11 -11.69 2.48
C CYS A 114 -10.14 -11.38 3.64
N ARG A 115 -8.95 -10.96 3.30
CA ARG A 115 -7.91 -10.68 4.30
C ARG A 115 -8.21 -9.48 5.18
N ARG A 116 -9.12 -8.62 4.76
CA ARG A 116 -9.60 -7.51 5.58
C ARG A 116 -10.49 -7.95 6.73
N ASN A 117 -11.00 -9.18 6.68
CA ASN A 117 -11.80 -9.78 7.75
C ASN A 117 -10.93 -10.38 8.85
N SER A 118 -9.65 -10.52 8.63
CA SER A 118 -8.72 -11.02 9.63
C SER A 118 -8.44 -9.87 10.61
N ALA A 119 -9.00 -9.98 11.77
CA ALA A 119 -8.75 -9.01 12.83
C ALA A 119 -7.33 -9.19 13.38
#